data_e57a8e9d51327feb6572491b63d76995
#
_entry.id   e57a8e9d51327feb6572491b63d76995
#
_cell.length_a   1.000
_cell.length_b   1.000
_cell.length_c   1.000
_cell.angle_alpha   90.00
_cell.angle_beta   90.00
_cell.angle_gamma   90.00
#
_symmetry.space_group_name_H-M   'P 1'
#
loop_
_entity.id
_entity.type
_entity.pdbx_description
1 polymer ?
#
loop_
_entity_poly.entity_id
_entity_poly.type
_entity_poly.pdbx_seq_one_letter_code
_entity_poly.pdbx_strand_id
1 'polypeptide(L)'
;MARLEDITVGANVIGIAGNMPVSVVAVKWHGTNAMTVTFKNAAGNVAEQILYREDEERLDVGDNSLPWSFDADANLLRLTSEAYRINLAHIFDPYLAVHTSAIEPLPHQISAVYQEMLPRLPLRYILADDPGAGKTIMTGLFLKELLVRGDLKRCMIVSPGNLAEQWQDELYRKFNLRFEILTNDRIESAVTGNVFTEANLCIVRLDKLSRNEDIQEKLRVTDWDLIVCDEAHKMSATVWGGEIKYTKRFQLGRLLSSITRHFLLLTATPHNGKEEDFQLFMSLIDQDRFEGVARSGNQAVDVSDVMRRLVKEDLLKFDGTPLFPERRAYTVNYDLSPKEARLYTAVTDYVQEEFNRADQLNNDRKNTVGFALTILQRRLASSPEAIYQSLKRRRERLENRLAEERLGKRAADYTVSDYDDYDDDDMPSSELEDTEEKVVDQATAAQTIAELEAEIATLKKLERMANDVRQSGEDRKWDELSKLLQDDSNMFGLEGVREKLIIFTEHRDTLRYLTDKIRSLLGSEDAVVTIHGGMLRDERRKVEELFKQDKEVRILIATDAAGEGINLQRAHLMV
;
A
#
# COMPACT_ATOMS: atom_id res chain seq x y z
N MET A 1 22.97 52.50 -30.08
CA MET A 1 23.13 53.39 -31.27
C MET A 1 24.55 53.22 -31.74
N ALA A 2 24.70 52.63 -32.87
CA ALA A 2 26.00 52.41 -33.50
C ALA A 2 26.44 53.67 -34.25
N ARG A 3 27.71 54.04 -34.20
CA ARG A 3 28.29 55.07 -35.06
C ARG A 3 28.79 54.47 -36.36
N LEU A 4 28.85 55.26 -37.45
CA LEU A 4 29.38 54.76 -38.72
C LEU A 4 30.81 54.19 -38.56
N GLU A 5 31.61 54.74 -37.62
CA GLU A 5 32.96 54.26 -37.31
C GLU A 5 33.01 52.85 -36.73
N ASP A 6 31.90 52.39 -36.10
CA ASP A 6 31.79 51.06 -35.51
C ASP A 6 31.57 49.97 -36.57
N ILE A 7 31.19 50.38 -37.81
CA ILE A 7 30.95 49.47 -38.91
C ILE A 7 32.28 49.12 -39.57
N THR A 8 32.80 47.97 -39.20
CA THR A 8 34.05 47.40 -39.75
C THR A 8 33.80 46.17 -40.62
N VAL A 9 34.78 45.85 -41.45
CA VAL A 9 34.71 44.57 -42.25
C VAL A 9 34.59 43.39 -41.32
N GLY A 10 33.60 42.54 -41.55
CA GLY A 10 33.25 41.38 -40.75
C GLY A 10 32.22 41.66 -39.63
N ALA A 11 31.81 42.93 -39.40
CA ALA A 11 30.77 43.26 -38.47
C ALA A 11 29.38 42.73 -38.94
N ASN A 12 28.55 42.27 -38.01
CA ASN A 12 27.14 42.01 -38.26
C ASN A 12 26.32 43.25 -37.88
N VAL A 13 25.65 43.85 -38.84
CA VAL A 13 24.90 45.08 -38.66
C VAL A 13 23.43 44.87 -38.94
N ILE A 14 22.56 45.31 -38.02
CA ILE A 14 21.11 45.36 -38.21
C ILE A 14 20.74 46.79 -38.58
N GLY A 15 19.77 46.98 -39.48
CA GLY A 15 19.30 48.29 -39.90
C GLY A 15 19.81 48.74 -41.28
N ILE A 16 20.74 47.99 -41.92
CA ILE A 16 21.18 48.26 -43.28
C ILE A 16 20.14 47.75 -44.28
N ALA A 17 19.70 46.49 -44.15
CA ALA A 17 18.69 45.87 -45.00
C ALA A 17 17.42 45.53 -44.20
N GLY A 18 16.80 46.50 -43.58
CA GLY A 18 15.68 46.32 -42.65
C GLY A 18 16.12 45.71 -41.32
N ASN A 19 15.26 44.92 -40.67
CA ASN A 19 15.51 44.34 -39.35
C ASN A 19 16.33 43.02 -39.40
N MET A 20 16.88 42.63 -40.54
CA MET A 20 17.69 41.42 -40.65
C MET A 20 19.17 41.74 -40.50
N PRO A 21 19.95 40.94 -39.76
CA PRO A 21 21.38 41.13 -39.63
C PRO A 21 22.08 40.86 -40.98
N VAL A 22 22.99 41.73 -41.35
CA VAL A 22 23.83 41.59 -42.54
C VAL A 22 25.30 41.59 -42.14
N SER A 23 26.13 40.81 -42.86
CA SER A 23 27.57 40.77 -42.61
C SER A 23 28.29 41.73 -43.55
N VAL A 24 29.09 42.65 -43.00
CA VAL A 24 29.82 43.64 -43.76
C VAL A 24 31.04 43.01 -44.41
N VAL A 25 31.12 43.15 -45.75
CA VAL A 25 32.20 42.61 -46.58
C VAL A 25 33.27 43.65 -46.88
N ALA A 26 32.84 44.91 -47.17
CA ALA A 26 33.76 46.02 -47.40
C ALA A 26 33.11 47.32 -46.98
N VAL A 27 33.94 48.30 -46.61
CA VAL A 27 33.52 49.66 -46.28
C VAL A 27 34.38 50.67 -47.04
N LYS A 28 33.76 51.72 -47.56
CA LYS A 28 34.44 52.78 -48.28
C LYS A 28 33.89 54.15 -47.81
N TRP A 29 34.73 54.96 -47.19
CA TRP A 29 34.33 56.27 -46.71
C TRP A 29 34.30 57.30 -47.83
N HIS A 30 33.29 58.18 -47.79
CA HIS A 30 33.13 59.37 -48.63
C HIS A 30 33.11 60.61 -47.74
N GLY A 31 34.30 61.10 -47.39
CA GLY A 31 34.44 62.16 -46.40
C GLY A 31 34.15 61.67 -44.98
N THR A 32 33.66 62.57 -44.10
CA THR A 32 33.37 62.25 -42.68
C THR A 32 31.90 61.90 -42.42
N ASN A 33 31.02 62.12 -43.41
CA ASN A 33 29.56 62.08 -43.17
C ASN A 33 28.84 60.97 -43.95
N ALA A 34 29.53 60.23 -44.83
CA ALA A 34 28.93 59.13 -45.58
C ALA A 34 29.90 57.96 -45.79
N MET A 35 29.38 56.77 -45.86
CA MET A 35 30.14 55.54 -46.04
C MET A 35 29.34 54.58 -46.97
N THR A 36 29.99 54.00 -47.97
CA THR A 36 29.42 52.89 -48.73
C THR A 36 29.77 51.59 -47.99
N VAL A 37 28.76 50.82 -47.65
CA VAL A 37 28.90 49.49 -47.05
C VAL A 37 28.48 48.43 -48.06
N THR A 38 29.41 47.56 -48.41
CA THR A 38 29.11 46.31 -49.15
C THR A 38 28.85 45.23 -48.12
N PHE A 39 27.68 44.60 -48.19
CA PHE A 39 27.26 43.62 -47.20
C PHE A 39 26.68 42.35 -47.86
N LYS A 40 26.67 41.28 -47.12
CA LYS A 40 26.11 40.01 -47.49
C LYS A 40 24.90 39.69 -46.60
N ASN A 41 23.74 39.43 -47.21
CA ASN A 41 22.55 39.03 -46.46
C ASN A 41 22.56 37.54 -46.09
N ALA A 42 21.61 37.11 -45.27
CA ALA A 42 21.47 35.73 -44.83
C ALA A 42 21.29 34.72 -45.99
N ALA A 43 20.84 35.14 -47.15
CA ALA A 43 20.72 34.33 -48.37
C ALA A 43 22.03 34.26 -49.18
N GLY A 44 23.10 34.93 -48.71
CA GLY A 44 24.40 34.92 -49.38
C GLY A 44 24.56 35.96 -50.50
N ASN A 45 23.55 36.77 -50.80
CA ASN A 45 23.60 37.80 -51.82
C ASN A 45 24.36 39.02 -51.35
N VAL A 46 25.22 39.54 -52.20
CA VAL A 46 26.00 40.77 -51.91
C VAL A 46 25.23 41.98 -52.45
N ALA A 47 25.14 43.04 -51.64
CA ALA A 47 24.52 44.31 -51.97
C ALA A 47 25.36 45.45 -51.42
N GLU A 48 25.18 46.67 -51.99
CA GLU A 48 25.83 47.90 -51.53
C GLU A 48 24.80 48.94 -51.16
N GLN A 49 25.09 49.66 -50.08
CA GLN A 49 24.27 50.77 -49.62
C GLN A 49 25.16 51.90 -49.08
N ILE A 50 24.78 53.12 -49.42
CA ILE A 50 25.43 54.31 -48.80
C ILE A 50 24.69 54.65 -47.50
N LEU A 51 25.43 54.78 -46.45
CA LEU A 51 24.96 55.18 -45.10
C LEU A 51 25.43 56.58 -44.82
N TYR A 52 24.55 57.38 -44.20
CA TYR A 52 24.81 58.73 -43.75
C TYR A 52 24.75 58.79 -42.24
N ARG A 53 25.19 59.90 -41.61
CA ARG A 53 25.11 60.11 -40.15
C ARG A 53 23.68 59.99 -39.61
N GLU A 54 22.70 60.36 -40.39
CA GLU A 54 21.28 60.25 -40.05
C GLU A 54 20.81 58.81 -39.92
N ASP A 55 21.50 57.85 -40.54
CA ASP A 55 21.20 56.44 -40.48
C ASP A 55 21.67 55.79 -39.17
N GLU A 56 22.55 56.44 -38.39
CA GLU A 56 23.11 55.91 -37.15
C GLU A 56 22.03 55.54 -36.10
N GLU A 57 20.90 56.27 -36.11
CA GLU A 57 19.77 55.99 -35.20
C GLU A 57 19.11 54.62 -35.44
N ARG A 58 19.15 54.12 -36.64
CA ARG A 58 18.54 52.83 -37.01
C ARG A 58 19.51 51.66 -37.07
N LEU A 59 20.81 51.96 -36.93
CA LEU A 59 21.85 50.95 -37.04
C LEU A 59 22.19 50.39 -35.65
N ASP A 60 22.28 49.05 -35.61
CA ASP A 60 22.80 48.35 -34.46
C ASP A 60 23.90 47.38 -34.92
N VAL A 61 25.10 47.58 -34.39
CA VAL A 61 26.23 46.69 -34.70
C VAL A 61 26.20 45.54 -33.71
N GLY A 62 25.81 44.38 -34.20
CA GLY A 62 25.87 43.14 -33.43
C GLY A 62 27.32 42.85 -33.04
N ASP A 63 27.52 42.57 -31.80
CA ASP A 63 28.84 42.20 -31.30
C ASP A 63 29.31 40.93 -32.04
N ASN A 64 30.50 40.99 -32.67
CA ASN A 64 31.15 39.82 -33.26
C ASN A 64 31.73 38.89 -32.19
N SER A 65 31.14 38.92 -30.97
CA SER A 65 31.55 38.03 -29.90
C SER A 65 31.37 36.58 -30.35
N LEU A 66 32.37 35.81 -30.13
CA LEU A 66 32.31 34.36 -30.23
C LEU A 66 31.04 33.90 -29.46
N PRO A 67 30.42 32.78 -29.86
CA PRO A 67 29.21 32.28 -29.18
C PRO A 67 29.41 32.05 -27.69
N TRP A 68 30.56 32.37 -27.16
CA TRP A 68 30.93 32.40 -25.74
C TRP A 68 31.74 33.68 -25.48
N SER A 69 31.45 34.36 -24.37
CA SER A 69 32.17 35.51 -23.88
C SER A 69 32.49 35.34 -22.39
N PHE A 70 33.51 36.05 -21.91
CA PHE A 70 33.87 36.06 -20.48
C PHE A 70 33.28 37.25 -19.73
N ASP A 71 32.35 37.96 -20.34
CA ASP A 71 31.67 39.15 -19.81
C ASP A 71 30.30 38.85 -19.17
N ALA A 72 29.92 37.58 -19.10
CA ALA A 72 28.71 37.14 -18.41
C ALA A 72 28.77 37.42 -16.90
N ASP A 73 27.60 37.60 -16.28
CA ASP A 73 27.49 37.79 -14.84
C ASP A 73 28.11 36.60 -14.08
N ALA A 74 29.15 36.86 -13.30
CA ALA A 74 29.86 35.85 -12.52
C ALA A 74 28.95 35.10 -11.52
N ASN A 75 27.85 35.74 -11.04
CA ASN A 75 26.90 35.10 -10.17
C ASN A 75 26.06 34.04 -10.92
N LEU A 76 25.68 34.31 -12.16
CA LEU A 76 24.99 33.33 -13.02
C LEU A 76 25.91 32.15 -13.33
N LEU A 77 27.18 32.39 -13.60
CA LEU A 77 28.17 31.32 -13.82
C LEU A 77 28.30 30.43 -12.58
N ARG A 78 28.44 31.07 -11.39
CA ARG A 78 28.49 30.33 -10.12
C ARG A 78 27.24 29.51 -9.89
N LEU A 79 26.05 30.10 -10.08
CA LEU A 79 24.77 29.45 -9.90
C LEU A 79 24.61 28.24 -10.85
N THR A 80 24.98 28.43 -12.12
CA THR A 80 24.92 27.38 -13.13
C THR A 80 25.91 26.25 -12.82
N SER A 81 27.15 26.59 -12.43
CA SER A 81 28.18 25.63 -12.02
C SER A 81 27.72 24.81 -10.81
N GLU A 82 27.14 25.46 -9.79
CA GLU A 82 26.61 24.76 -8.61
C GLU A 82 25.39 23.89 -8.98
N ALA A 83 24.50 24.35 -9.84
CA ALA A 83 23.38 23.55 -10.33
C ALA A 83 23.86 22.29 -11.06
N TYR A 84 24.88 22.41 -11.91
CA TYR A 84 25.50 21.25 -12.55
C TYR A 84 26.18 20.33 -11.55
N ARG A 85 26.92 20.87 -10.59
CA ARG A 85 27.56 20.08 -9.53
C ARG A 85 26.55 19.27 -8.73
N ILE A 86 25.41 19.88 -8.36
CA ILE A 86 24.32 19.20 -7.66
C ILE A 86 23.70 18.12 -8.55
N ASN A 87 23.41 18.43 -9.80
CA ASN A 87 22.82 17.48 -10.74
C ASN A 87 23.72 16.28 -11.03
N LEU A 88 25.03 16.47 -11.03
CA LEU A 88 26.02 15.43 -11.27
C LEU A 88 26.55 14.77 -9.98
N ALA A 89 26.03 15.15 -8.81
CA ALA A 89 26.51 14.66 -7.52
C ALA A 89 26.46 13.12 -7.41
N HIS A 90 25.45 12.50 -8.05
CA HIS A 90 25.32 11.04 -8.08
C HIS A 90 26.47 10.28 -8.77
N ILE A 91 27.24 10.96 -9.63
CA ILE A 91 28.44 10.37 -10.27
C ILE A 91 29.58 10.22 -9.27
N PHE A 92 29.65 11.12 -8.28
CA PHE A 92 30.70 11.17 -7.26
C PHE A 92 30.30 10.50 -5.94
N ASP A 93 28.99 10.42 -5.67
CA ASP A 93 28.44 9.78 -4.49
C ASP A 93 27.44 8.68 -4.88
N PRO A 94 27.89 7.41 -4.87
CA PRO A 94 27.02 6.27 -5.20
C PRO A 94 25.90 6.03 -4.19
N TYR A 95 25.96 6.66 -3.01
CA TYR A 95 24.98 6.54 -1.93
C TYR A 95 24.22 7.84 -1.66
N LEU A 96 24.01 8.67 -2.68
CA LEU A 96 23.44 10.01 -2.53
C LEU A 96 22.04 10.00 -1.90
N ALA A 97 21.21 8.99 -2.20
CA ALA A 97 19.90 8.85 -1.57
C ALA A 97 20.01 8.62 -0.06
N VAL A 98 21.01 7.85 0.41
CA VAL A 98 21.25 7.65 1.84
C VAL A 98 21.61 8.98 2.52
N HIS A 99 22.58 9.71 1.95
CA HIS A 99 23.08 10.96 2.55
C HIS A 99 22.06 12.11 2.54
N THR A 100 21.08 12.05 1.63
CA THR A 100 20.07 13.13 1.47
C THR A 100 18.70 12.74 2.03
N SER A 101 18.58 11.61 2.71
CA SER A 101 17.33 11.14 3.32
C SER A 101 17.35 11.29 4.85
N ALA A 102 16.18 11.49 5.44
CA ALA A 102 16.01 11.60 6.90
C ALA A 102 15.81 10.20 7.51
N ILE A 103 16.79 9.32 7.33
CA ILE A 103 16.77 7.93 7.80
C ILE A 103 18.13 7.54 8.39
N GLU A 104 18.11 6.55 9.27
CA GLU A 104 19.27 5.78 9.70
C GLU A 104 19.19 4.40 9.04
N PRO A 105 19.80 4.19 7.86
CA PRO A 105 19.65 2.95 7.13
C PRO A 105 20.39 1.82 7.82
N LEU A 106 19.84 0.61 7.73
CA LEU A 106 20.44 -0.60 8.28
C LEU A 106 21.26 -1.34 7.20
N PRO A 107 22.24 -2.20 7.58
CA PRO A 107 23.09 -2.89 6.62
C PRO A 107 22.34 -3.64 5.53
N HIS A 108 21.29 -4.39 5.92
CA HIS A 108 20.47 -5.16 4.99
C HIS A 108 19.66 -4.27 4.03
N GLN A 109 19.30 -3.04 4.44
CA GLN A 109 18.57 -2.08 3.58
C GLN A 109 19.51 -1.50 2.53
N ILE A 110 20.75 -1.18 2.90
CA ILE A 110 21.78 -0.73 1.96
C ILE A 110 22.10 -1.84 0.96
N SER A 111 22.36 -3.06 1.43
CA SER A 111 22.67 -4.19 0.54
C SER A 111 21.51 -4.50 -0.42
N ALA A 112 20.24 -4.43 0.04
CA ALA A 112 19.09 -4.64 -0.82
C ALA A 112 19.07 -3.67 -1.99
N VAL A 113 19.29 -2.39 -1.72
CA VAL A 113 19.19 -1.35 -2.77
C VAL A 113 20.42 -1.36 -3.66
N TYR A 114 21.62 -1.31 -3.09
CA TYR A 114 22.83 -1.05 -3.85
C TYR A 114 23.51 -2.30 -4.42
N GLN A 115 23.30 -3.47 -3.80
CA GLN A 115 23.90 -4.73 -4.27
C GLN A 115 22.91 -5.60 -5.04
N GLU A 116 21.61 -5.49 -4.72
CA GLU A 116 20.58 -6.35 -5.30
C GLU A 116 19.74 -5.62 -6.36
N MET A 117 19.17 -4.47 -6.03
CA MET A 117 18.15 -3.82 -6.88
C MET A 117 18.78 -2.92 -7.96
N LEU A 118 19.66 -2.00 -7.60
CA LEU A 118 20.27 -1.04 -8.54
C LEU A 118 21.10 -1.66 -9.66
N PRO A 119 21.84 -2.77 -9.46
CA PRO A 119 22.58 -3.40 -10.54
C PRO A 119 21.71 -4.10 -11.59
N ARG A 120 20.44 -4.37 -11.27
CA ARG A 120 19.51 -5.07 -12.15
C ARG A 120 18.70 -4.09 -13.00
N LEU A 121 19.00 -3.96 -14.27
CA LEU A 121 18.31 -3.09 -15.21
C LEU A 121 17.89 -3.87 -16.47
N PRO A 122 16.59 -4.02 -16.74
CA PRO A 122 15.45 -3.55 -15.96
C PRO A 122 15.27 -4.34 -14.65
N LEU A 123 14.84 -3.65 -13.58
CA LEU A 123 14.52 -4.33 -12.32
C LEU A 123 13.15 -5.02 -12.44
N ARG A 124 13.13 -6.33 -12.33
CA ARG A 124 11.93 -7.15 -12.15
C ARG A 124 12.21 -8.06 -10.96
N TYR A 125 11.67 -7.69 -9.80
CA TYR A 125 12.20 -8.21 -8.54
C TYR A 125 11.13 -8.34 -7.46
N ILE A 126 11.30 -9.33 -6.60
CA ILE A 126 10.48 -9.56 -5.40
C ILE A 126 11.31 -9.32 -4.15
N LEU A 127 10.89 -8.36 -3.34
CA LEU A 127 11.47 -8.10 -2.03
C LEU A 127 10.58 -8.76 -0.97
N ALA A 128 11.00 -9.96 -0.53
CA ALA A 128 10.21 -10.84 0.33
C ALA A 128 10.73 -10.89 1.78
N ASP A 129 11.39 -9.81 2.22
CA ASP A 129 11.87 -9.70 3.60
C ASP A 129 10.71 -9.65 4.60
N ASP A 130 10.93 -10.16 5.80
CA ASP A 130 9.94 -10.21 6.87
C ASP A 130 9.31 -8.84 7.20
N PRO A 131 8.09 -8.81 7.78
CA PRO A 131 7.47 -7.57 8.24
C PRO A 131 8.38 -6.85 9.26
N GLY A 132 8.58 -5.55 9.08
CA GLY A 132 9.46 -4.74 9.94
C GLY A 132 10.93 -4.69 9.50
N ALA A 133 11.35 -5.42 8.45
CA ALA A 133 12.69 -5.28 7.86
C ALA A 133 12.89 -3.91 7.18
N GLY A 134 11.80 -3.18 6.93
CA GLY A 134 11.86 -1.85 6.32
C GLY A 134 11.78 -1.87 4.79
N LYS A 135 10.93 -2.72 4.22
CA LYS A 135 10.66 -2.76 2.76
C LYS A 135 10.34 -1.37 2.18
N THR A 136 9.53 -0.58 2.88
CA THR A 136 9.21 0.81 2.51
C THR A 136 10.48 1.69 2.46
N ILE A 137 11.42 1.50 3.40
CA ILE A 137 12.69 2.25 3.43
C ILE A 137 13.56 1.86 2.23
N MET A 138 13.69 0.56 1.96
CA MET A 138 14.45 0.07 0.80
C MET A 138 13.85 0.60 -0.50
N THR A 139 12.53 0.55 -0.64
CA THR A 139 11.83 1.11 -1.81
C THR A 139 12.03 2.62 -1.92
N GLY A 140 11.91 3.37 -0.83
CA GLY A 140 12.13 4.82 -0.81
C GLY A 140 13.56 5.22 -1.19
N LEU A 141 14.56 4.48 -0.71
CA LEU A 141 15.96 4.65 -1.11
C LEU A 141 16.15 4.39 -2.61
N PHE A 142 15.60 3.28 -3.10
CA PHE A 142 15.67 2.91 -4.51
C PHE A 142 15.01 3.96 -5.41
N LEU A 143 13.81 4.40 -5.07
CA LEU A 143 13.09 5.47 -5.77
C LEU A 143 13.91 6.76 -5.82
N LYS A 144 14.48 7.16 -4.68
CA LYS A 144 15.25 8.40 -4.58
C LYS A 144 16.54 8.34 -5.39
N GLU A 145 17.24 7.19 -5.39
CA GLU A 145 18.42 6.99 -6.25
C GLU A 145 18.08 7.11 -7.73
N LEU A 146 17.02 6.42 -8.18
CA LEU A 146 16.60 6.49 -9.58
C LEU A 146 16.17 7.90 -10.00
N LEU A 147 15.46 8.63 -9.13
CA LEU A 147 15.03 10.01 -9.40
C LEU A 147 16.23 10.95 -9.51
N VAL A 148 17.22 10.83 -8.60
CA VAL A 148 18.42 11.67 -8.62
C VAL A 148 19.29 11.37 -9.84
N ARG A 149 19.37 10.11 -10.26
CA ARG A 149 20.10 9.70 -11.46
C ARG A 149 19.39 10.09 -12.75
N GLY A 150 18.11 10.51 -12.67
CA GLY A 150 17.29 10.81 -13.83
C GLY A 150 16.74 9.59 -14.57
N ASP A 151 16.87 8.40 -13.98
CA ASP A 151 16.40 7.13 -14.55
C ASP A 151 14.92 6.88 -14.30
N LEU A 152 14.29 7.68 -13.41
CA LEU A 152 12.89 7.59 -13.03
C LEU A 152 12.21 8.95 -13.20
N LYS A 153 11.11 8.98 -13.94
CA LYS A 153 10.23 10.14 -14.07
C LYS A 153 8.81 9.80 -13.59
N ARG A 154 8.36 8.58 -13.87
CA ARG A 154 7.00 8.13 -13.59
C ARG A 154 7.01 6.87 -12.74
N CYS A 155 6.42 6.99 -11.55
CA CYS A 155 6.30 5.87 -10.62
C CYS A 155 4.88 5.77 -10.07
N MET A 156 4.35 4.54 -10.06
CA MET A 156 3.09 4.22 -9.41
C MET A 156 3.33 3.20 -8.30
N ILE A 157 2.80 3.50 -7.11
CA ILE A 157 2.76 2.56 -6.00
C ILE A 157 1.34 2.05 -5.87
N VAL A 158 1.18 0.74 -5.93
CA VAL A 158 -0.10 0.03 -5.74
C VAL A 158 -0.05 -0.62 -4.37
N SER A 159 -0.93 -0.21 -3.47
CA SER A 159 -0.95 -0.68 -2.08
C SER A 159 -2.37 -1.01 -1.60
N PRO A 160 -2.53 -1.83 -0.56
CA PRO A 160 -3.80 -1.96 0.16
C PRO A 160 -4.31 -0.59 0.60
N GLY A 161 -5.65 -0.45 0.68
CA GLY A 161 -6.28 0.85 0.91
C GLY A 161 -5.89 1.53 2.22
N ASN A 162 -5.62 0.74 3.26
CA ASN A 162 -5.21 1.20 4.60
C ASN A 162 -3.73 1.68 4.65
N LEU A 163 -2.88 1.28 3.70
CA LEU A 163 -1.46 1.63 3.66
C LEU A 163 -1.13 2.82 2.76
N ALA A 164 -2.06 3.28 1.91
CA ALA A 164 -1.79 4.33 0.93
C ALA A 164 -1.29 5.64 1.56
N GLU A 165 -1.92 6.07 2.65
CA GLU A 165 -1.53 7.29 3.35
C GLU A 165 -0.23 7.10 4.13
N GLN A 166 0.03 5.91 4.66
CA GLN A 166 1.31 5.60 5.32
C GLN A 166 2.46 5.68 4.31
N TRP A 167 2.28 5.13 3.11
CA TRP A 167 3.23 5.26 2.02
C TRP A 167 3.53 6.72 1.70
N GLN A 168 2.48 7.55 1.54
CA GLN A 168 2.63 8.98 1.26
C GLN A 168 3.41 9.69 2.37
N ASP A 169 3.03 9.48 3.64
CA ASP A 169 3.66 10.10 4.79
C ASP A 169 5.14 9.68 4.93
N GLU A 170 5.44 8.39 4.76
CA GLU A 170 6.81 7.88 4.88
C GLU A 170 7.71 8.39 3.76
N LEU A 171 7.25 8.36 2.52
CA LEU A 171 7.99 8.88 1.38
C LEU A 171 8.27 10.38 1.51
N TYR A 172 7.28 11.14 1.99
CA TYR A 172 7.47 12.56 2.21
C TYR A 172 8.43 12.86 3.36
N ARG A 173 8.20 12.29 4.55
CA ARG A 173 8.98 12.61 5.75
C ARG A 173 10.41 12.10 5.70
N LYS A 174 10.62 10.89 5.16
CA LYS A 174 11.92 10.23 5.17
C LYS A 174 12.78 10.57 3.95
N PHE A 175 12.14 10.74 2.79
CA PHE A 175 12.83 10.91 1.51
C PHE A 175 12.57 12.25 0.82
N ASN A 176 11.64 13.05 1.31
CA ASN A 176 11.13 14.28 0.69
C ASN A 176 10.57 14.04 -0.72
N LEU A 177 9.93 12.88 -0.93
CA LEU A 177 9.27 12.51 -2.17
C LEU A 177 7.77 12.78 -2.04
N ARG A 178 7.21 13.54 -2.98
CA ARG A 178 5.79 13.91 -2.99
C ARG A 178 5.03 13.02 -3.95
N PHE A 179 4.26 12.09 -3.41
CA PHE A 179 3.36 11.24 -4.15
C PHE A 179 1.91 11.68 -3.95
N GLU A 180 1.11 11.65 -5.02
CA GLU A 180 -0.32 11.97 -4.99
C GLU A 180 -1.13 10.68 -4.81
N ILE A 181 -2.07 10.63 -3.85
CA ILE A 181 -3.02 9.52 -3.73
C ILE A 181 -4.16 9.75 -4.71
N LEU A 182 -4.40 8.80 -5.64
CA LEU A 182 -5.47 8.90 -6.61
C LEU A 182 -6.81 8.47 -6.00
N THR A 183 -7.55 9.45 -5.45
CA THR A 183 -8.92 9.29 -4.96
C THR A 183 -9.94 9.17 -6.11
N ASN A 184 -11.22 8.86 -5.81
CA ASN A 184 -12.28 8.87 -6.84
C ASN A 184 -12.43 10.25 -7.46
N ASP A 185 -12.51 11.27 -6.60
CA ASP A 185 -12.67 12.67 -7.04
C ASP A 185 -11.53 13.10 -7.96
N ARG A 186 -10.30 12.68 -7.64
CA ARG A 186 -9.14 13.01 -8.48
C ARG A 186 -9.18 12.31 -9.84
N ILE A 187 -9.64 11.06 -9.89
CA ILE A 187 -9.79 10.31 -11.16
C ILE A 187 -10.88 10.92 -12.03
N GLU A 188 -12.00 11.33 -11.42
CA GLU A 188 -13.12 11.95 -12.13
C GLU A 188 -12.81 13.38 -12.60
N SER A 189 -11.98 14.11 -11.84
CA SER A 189 -11.58 15.49 -12.16
C SER A 189 -10.40 15.60 -13.14
N ALA A 190 -9.96 14.50 -13.74
CA ALA A 190 -8.85 14.51 -14.67
C ALA A 190 -9.16 15.38 -15.90
N VAL A 191 -8.31 16.38 -16.18
CA VAL A 191 -8.47 17.34 -17.28
C VAL A 191 -8.34 16.66 -18.64
N THR A 192 -7.44 15.69 -18.75
CA THR A 192 -7.21 14.89 -19.97
C THR A 192 -8.21 13.75 -20.15
N GLY A 193 -9.10 13.52 -19.16
CA GLY A 193 -9.96 12.34 -19.07
C GLY A 193 -9.24 11.08 -18.59
N ASN A 194 -7.91 11.13 -18.43
CA ASN A 194 -7.10 10.04 -17.91
C ASN A 194 -6.08 10.54 -16.89
N VAL A 195 -6.37 10.36 -15.59
CA VAL A 195 -5.50 10.80 -14.49
C VAL A 195 -4.09 10.19 -14.57
N PHE A 196 -3.96 8.99 -15.11
CA PHE A 196 -2.67 8.31 -15.22
C PHE A 196 -1.73 8.95 -16.26
N THR A 197 -2.21 9.81 -17.15
CA THR A 197 -1.35 10.60 -18.03
C THR A 197 -0.90 11.92 -17.38
N GLU A 198 -1.59 12.36 -16.33
CA GLU A 198 -1.31 13.60 -15.61
C GLU A 198 -0.39 13.39 -14.40
N ALA A 199 -0.58 12.28 -13.68
CA ALA A 199 0.15 11.96 -12.47
C ALA A 199 1.47 11.24 -12.79
N ASN A 200 2.60 11.80 -12.37
CA ASN A 200 3.90 11.19 -12.54
C ASN A 200 4.32 10.33 -11.35
N LEU A 201 4.05 10.78 -10.13
CA LEU A 201 4.34 10.06 -8.89
C LEU A 201 3.02 9.89 -8.13
N CYS A 202 2.47 8.69 -8.14
CA CYS A 202 1.16 8.44 -7.56
C CYS A 202 1.08 7.15 -6.75
N ILE A 203 0.12 7.12 -5.83
CA ILE A 203 -0.27 5.95 -5.03
C ILE A 203 -1.70 5.61 -5.39
N VAL A 204 -1.96 4.35 -5.67
CA VAL A 204 -3.29 3.84 -6.05
C VAL A 204 -3.62 2.63 -5.19
N ARG A 205 -4.88 2.53 -4.79
CA ARG A 205 -5.36 1.39 -4.01
C ARG A 205 -5.55 0.16 -4.88
N LEU A 206 -5.00 -0.97 -4.45
CA LEU A 206 -5.07 -2.25 -5.15
C LEU A 206 -6.51 -2.65 -5.48
N ASP A 207 -7.41 -2.57 -4.48
CA ASP A 207 -8.80 -2.98 -4.63
C ASP A 207 -9.55 -2.17 -5.68
N LYS A 208 -9.25 -0.88 -5.75
CA LYS A 208 -9.83 0.04 -6.73
C LYS A 208 -9.43 -0.33 -8.16
N LEU A 209 -8.14 -0.64 -8.36
CA LEU A 209 -7.64 -1.04 -9.67
C LEU A 209 -8.17 -2.41 -10.09
N SER A 210 -8.27 -3.37 -9.16
CA SER A 210 -8.66 -4.74 -9.48
C SER A 210 -10.15 -4.91 -9.83
N ARG A 211 -11.01 -4.02 -9.28
CA ARG A 211 -12.47 -4.12 -9.45
C ARG A 211 -13.04 -3.25 -10.57
N ASN A 212 -12.29 -2.27 -11.09
CA ASN A 212 -12.81 -1.30 -12.04
C ASN A 212 -12.13 -1.43 -13.41
N GLU A 213 -12.83 -2.04 -14.36
CA GLU A 213 -12.36 -2.26 -15.73
C GLU A 213 -12.12 -0.94 -16.50
N ASP A 214 -12.97 0.08 -16.29
CA ASP A 214 -12.80 1.39 -16.94
C ASP A 214 -11.48 2.06 -16.51
N ILE A 215 -11.11 1.90 -15.24
CA ILE A 215 -9.82 2.39 -14.73
C ILE A 215 -8.66 1.60 -15.34
N GLN A 216 -8.80 0.28 -15.48
CA GLN A 216 -7.77 -0.56 -16.11
C GLN A 216 -7.59 -0.23 -17.59
N GLU A 217 -8.66 0.08 -18.33
CA GLU A 217 -8.55 0.52 -19.73
C GLU A 217 -7.79 1.84 -19.85
N LYS A 218 -8.05 2.81 -18.96
CA LYS A 218 -7.29 4.05 -18.90
C LYS A 218 -5.81 3.82 -18.57
N LEU A 219 -5.52 2.83 -17.73
CA LEU A 219 -4.17 2.46 -17.33
C LEU A 219 -3.39 1.77 -18.47
N ARG A 220 -4.05 0.92 -19.27
CA ARG A 220 -3.45 0.17 -20.40
C ARG A 220 -2.75 1.05 -21.44
N VAL A 221 -3.19 2.28 -21.60
CA VAL A 221 -2.64 3.23 -22.59
C VAL A 221 -1.54 4.12 -22.02
N THR A 222 -0.99 3.76 -20.87
CA THR A 222 0.08 4.50 -20.19
C THR A 222 1.32 3.66 -19.98
N ASP A 223 2.49 4.30 -19.98
CA ASP A 223 3.77 3.67 -19.71
C ASP A 223 4.36 4.21 -18.40
N TRP A 224 4.96 3.31 -17.62
CA TRP A 224 5.56 3.63 -16.35
C TRP A 224 7.03 3.21 -16.30
N ASP A 225 7.89 4.05 -15.71
CA ASP A 225 9.28 3.66 -15.48
C ASP A 225 9.34 2.60 -14.38
N LEU A 226 8.57 2.77 -13.29
CA LEU A 226 8.51 1.83 -12.18
C LEU A 226 7.09 1.69 -11.64
N ILE A 227 6.67 0.46 -11.44
CA ILE A 227 5.50 0.13 -10.62
C ILE A 227 5.96 -0.69 -9.42
N VAL A 228 5.53 -0.27 -8.23
CA VAL A 228 5.76 -0.97 -6.96
C VAL A 228 4.41 -1.51 -6.48
N CYS A 229 4.31 -2.79 -6.19
CA CYS A 229 3.12 -3.39 -5.60
C CYS A 229 3.42 -3.86 -4.19
N ASP A 230 2.73 -3.28 -3.21
CA ASP A 230 2.82 -3.69 -1.81
C ASP A 230 1.79 -4.79 -1.51
N GLU A 231 2.13 -5.67 -0.54
CA GLU A 231 1.40 -6.88 -0.21
C GLU A 231 1.05 -7.70 -1.47
N ALA A 232 2.07 -7.87 -2.32
CA ALA A 232 1.92 -8.44 -3.66
C ALA A 232 1.43 -9.90 -3.66
N HIS A 233 1.51 -10.64 -2.54
CA HIS A 233 0.94 -11.97 -2.40
C HIS A 233 -0.57 -11.99 -2.67
N LYS A 234 -1.27 -10.87 -2.48
CA LYS A 234 -2.68 -10.71 -2.84
C LYS A 234 -2.95 -10.80 -4.35
N MET A 235 -1.93 -10.66 -5.20
CA MET A 235 -2.02 -10.83 -6.65
C MET A 235 -1.66 -12.27 -7.08
N SER A 236 -2.06 -13.27 -6.30
CA SER A 236 -1.83 -14.68 -6.60
C SER A 236 -2.94 -15.28 -7.46
N ALA A 237 -2.63 -16.39 -8.14
CA ALA A 237 -3.57 -17.28 -8.76
C ALA A 237 -3.42 -18.68 -8.15
N THR A 238 -4.43 -19.52 -8.26
CA THR A 238 -4.42 -20.85 -7.65
C THR A 238 -4.67 -21.93 -8.68
N VAL A 239 -4.07 -23.11 -8.47
CA VAL A 239 -4.35 -24.31 -9.25
C VAL A 239 -5.32 -25.19 -8.48
N TRP A 240 -6.47 -25.44 -9.06
CA TRP A 240 -7.50 -26.31 -8.48
C TRP A 240 -7.95 -27.39 -9.47
N GLY A 241 -7.81 -28.65 -9.10
CA GLY A 241 -8.24 -29.77 -9.98
C GLY A 241 -7.50 -29.84 -11.32
N GLY A 242 -6.32 -29.23 -11.45
CA GLY A 242 -5.55 -29.19 -12.69
C GLY A 242 -5.90 -28.00 -13.61
N GLU A 243 -6.83 -27.16 -13.21
CA GLU A 243 -7.16 -25.90 -13.89
C GLU A 243 -6.63 -24.71 -13.10
N ILE A 244 -6.18 -23.66 -13.82
CA ILE A 244 -5.69 -22.43 -13.21
C ILE A 244 -6.87 -21.48 -13.03
N LYS A 245 -7.14 -21.11 -11.79
CA LYS A 245 -8.11 -20.06 -11.46
C LYS A 245 -7.37 -18.72 -11.32
N TYR A 246 -7.55 -17.86 -12.32
CA TYR A 246 -6.99 -16.52 -12.31
C TYR A 246 -7.89 -15.58 -11.52
N THR A 247 -7.35 -14.95 -10.46
CA THR A 247 -8.05 -13.90 -9.72
C THR A 247 -8.02 -12.58 -10.52
N LYS A 248 -8.96 -11.67 -10.26
CA LYS A 248 -8.96 -10.31 -10.87
C LYS A 248 -7.66 -9.56 -10.56
N ARG A 249 -7.09 -9.79 -9.37
CA ARG A 249 -5.83 -9.17 -8.95
C ARG A 249 -4.62 -9.76 -9.65
N PHE A 250 -4.60 -11.04 -9.90
CA PHE A 250 -3.55 -11.64 -10.73
C PHE A 250 -3.58 -11.07 -12.15
N GLN A 251 -4.78 -10.92 -12.73
CA GLN A 251 -4.95 -10.30 -14.05
C GLN A 251 -4.49 -8.84 -14.05
N LEU A 252 -4.80 -8.08 -12.99
CA LEU A 252 -4.25 -6.75 -12.78
C LEU A 252 -2.73 -6.78 -12.67
N GLY A 253 -2.15 -7.69 -11.92
CA GLY A 253 -0.68 -7.86 -11.80
C GLY A 253 -0.02 -8.09 -13.16
N ARG A 254 -0.61 -8.91 -14.02
CA ARG A 254 -0.16 -9.09 -15.43
C ARG A 254 -0.25 -7.80 -16.23
N LEU A 255 -1.33 -7.04 -16.11
CA LEU A 255 -1.46 -5.74 -16.75
C LEU A 255 -0.36 -4.79 -16.28
N LEU A 256 -0.17 -4.63 -14.97
CA LEU A 256 0.85 -3.76 -14.39
C LEU A 256 2.26 -4.15 -14.84
N SER A 257 2.54 -5.44 -14.88
CA SER A 257 3.80 -5.99 -15.38
C SER A 257 4.06 -5.62 -16.84
N SER A 258 3.02 -5.55 -17.67
CA SER A 258 3.14 -5.28 -19.12
C SER A 258 3.34 -3.79 -19.46
N ILE A 259 2.92 -2.87 -18.58
CA ILE A 259 2.97 -1.40 -18.82
C ILE A 259 4.11 -0.71 -18.09
N THR A 260 5.03 -1.47 -17.47
CA THR A 260 6.14 -0.90 -16.72
C THR A 260 7.48 -1.49 -17.15
N ARG A 261 8.52 -0.64 -17.13
CA ARG A 261 9.90 -1.08 -17.33
C ARG A 261 10.45 -1.82 -16.12
N HIS A 262 10.35 -1.20 -14.93
CA HIS A 262 10.77 -1.79 -13.66
C HIS A 262 9.54 -2.25 -12.89
N PHE A 263 9.56 -3.46 -12.35
CA PHE A 263 8.46 -4.02 -11.59
C PHE A 263 8.96 -4.58 -10.25
N LEU A 264 8.56 -3.97 -9.15
CA LEU A 264 8.97 -4.33 -7.80
C LEU A 264 7.78 -4.81 -7.00
N LEU A 265 7.80 -6.06 -6.60
CA LEU A 265 6.80 -6.69 -5.75
C LEU A 265 7.31 -6.77 -4.31
N LEU A 266 6.53 -6.28 -3.36
CA LEU A 266 6.84 -6.32 -1.93
C LEU A 266 5.87 -7.28 -1.25
N THR A 267 6.38 -8.22 -0.49
CA THR A 267 5.56 -9.14 0.31
C THR A 267 6.38 -9.72 1.46
N ALA A 268 5.73 -10.14 2.52
CA ALA A 268 6.38 -10.94 3.57
C ALA A 268 6.13 -12.45 3.38
N THR A 269 5.12 -12.79 2.59
CA THR A 269 4.64 -14.17 2.41
C THR A 269 4.54 -14.51 0.92
N PRO A 270 5.67 -14.68 0.21
CA PRO A 270 5.66 -14.95 -1.23
C PRO A 270 5.10 -16.33 -1.58
N HIS A 271 4.96 -17.23 -0.61
CA HIS A 271 4.61 -18.64 -0.80
C HIS A 271 3.50 -19.06 0.17
N ASN A 272 2.41 -19.60 -0.36
CA ASN A 272 1.28 -20.13 0.42
C ASN A 272 1.39 -21.63 0.77
N GLY A 273 2.55 -22.26 0.52
CA GLY A 273 2.79 -23.69 0.74
C GLY A 273 2.58 -24.58 -0.50
N LYS A 274 2.01 -24.04 -1.60
CA LYS A 274 1.85 -24.76 -2.86
C LYS A 274 2.82 -24.21 -3.91
N GLU A 275 3.67 -25.09 -4.43
CA GLU A 275 4.69 -24.74 -5.42
C GLU A 275 4.07 -24.18 -6.72
N GLU A 276 2.94 -24.73 -7.15
CA GLU A 276 2.25 -24.31 -8.36
C GLU A 276 1.73 -22.86 -8.26
N ASP A 277 1.16 -22.49 -7.12
CA ASP A 277 0.66 -21.14 -6.86
C ASP A 277 1.83 -20.14 -6.77
N PHE A 278 2.96 -20.58 -6.18
CA PHE A 278 4.18 -19.77 -6.13
C PHE A 278 4.76 -19.50 -7.53
N GLN A 279 4.80 -20.51 -8.39
CA GLN A 279 5.27 -20.33 -9.78
C GLN A 279 4.36 -19.39 -10.57
N LEU A 280 3.04 -19.47 -10.37
CA LEU A 280 2.11 -18.52 -10.96
C LEU A 280 2.39 -17.09 -10.47
N PHE A 281 2.63 -16.90 -9.17
CA PHE A 281 3.01 -15.61 -8.63
C PHE A 281 4.33 -15.10 -9.23
N MET A 282 5.35 -15.96 -9.36
CA MET A 282 6.61 -15.62 -10.00
C MET A 282 6.46 -15.24 -11.48
N SER A 283 5.45 -15.76 -12.18
CA SER A 283 5.17 -15.40 -13.58
C SER A 283 4.77 -13.93 -13.78
N LEU A 284 4.41 -13.21 -12.71
CA LEU A 284 4.22 -11.75 -12.75
C LEU A 284 5.53 -11.01 -13.00
N ILE A 285 6.65 -11.55 -12.54
CA ILE A 285 8.00 -11.00 -12.74
C ILE A 285 8.55 -11.40 -14.11
N ASP A 286 8.48 -12.69 -14.45
CA ASP A 286 8.97 -13.27 -15.70
C ASP A 286 8.04 -14.39 -16.14
N GLN A 287 7.16 -14.05 -17.10
CA GLN A 287 6.17 -14.98 -17.62
C GLN A 287 6.82 -16.14 -18.36
N ASP A 288 7.83 -15.88 -19.17
CA ASP A 288 8.46 -16.88 -20.03
C ASP A 288 9.20 -17.94 -19.19
N ARG A 289 9.76 -17.52 -18.06
CA ARG A 289 10.53 -18.40 -17.18
C ARG A 289 9.65 -19.27 -16.29
N PHE A 290 8.53 -18.75 -15.80
CA PHE A 290 7.72 -19.39 -14.77
C PHE A 290 6.39 -19.95 -15.28
N GLU A 291 5.81 -19.44 -16.37
CA GLU A 291 4.55 -19.94 -16.93
C GLU A 291 4.78 -21.26 -17.69
N GLY A 292 4.24 -22.34 -17.15
CA GLY A 292 4.30 -23.69 -17.76
C GLY A 292 5.24 -24.69 -17.08
N VAL A 293 6.07 -24.27 -16.14
CA VAL A 293 6.99 -25.18 -15.41
C VAL A 293 6.23 -26.10 -14.42
N ALA A 294 5.03 -25.72 -14.00
CA ALA A 294 4.16 -26.53 -13.15
C ALA A 294 3.81 -27.93 -13.72
N ARG A 295 4.16 -28.20 -14.99
CA ARG A 295 3.87 -29.48 -15.66
C ARG A 295 4.96 -30.55 -15.53
N SER A 296 6.16 -30.18 -15.09
CA SER A 296 7.28 -31.13 -14.98
C SER A 296 7.81 -31.16 -13.55
N GLY A 297 7.28 -32.10 -12.77
CA GLY A 297 7.60 -32.29 -11.36
C GLY A 297 9.08 -32.23 -10.97
N ASN A 298 9.31 -31.78 -9.72
CA ASN A 298 10.49 -31.99 -8.88
C ASN A 298 11.78 -31.20 -9.14
N GLN A 299 11.81 -30.14 -9.92
CA GLN A 299 12.98 -29.23 -9.86
C GLN A 299 12.54 -27.88 -9.25
N ALA A 300 13.04 -27.59 -8.05
CA ALA A 300 12.94 -26.25 -7.48
C ALA A 300 13.64 -25.28 -8.44
N VAL A 301 12.89 -24.30 -8.94
CA VAL A 301 13.47 -23.26 -9.81
C VAL A 301 14.27 -22.30 -8.93
N ASP A 302 15.55 -22.07 -9.29
CA ASP A 302 16.35 -21.05 -8.62
C ASP A 302 15.73 -19.66 -8.88
N VAL A 303 15.38 -18.96 -7.81
CA VAL A 303 14.75 -17.62 -7.83
C VAL A 303 15.65 -16.55 -7.19
N SER A 304 16.88 -16.90 -6.83
CA SER A 304 17.81 -16.02 -6.11
C SER A 304 18.18 -14.74 -6.87
N ASP A 305 18.06 -14.76 -8.19
CA ASP A 305 18.32 -13.62 -9.07
C ASP A 305 17.11 -12.65 -9.19
N VAL A 306 15.90 -13.10 -8.87
CA VAL A 306 14.67 -12.31 -8.99
C VAL A 306 13.94 -12.11 -7.66
N MET A 307 14.39 -12.73 -6.59
CA MET A 307 13.79 -12.62 -5.27
C MET A 307 14.84 -12.60 -4.17
N ARG A 308 14.63 -11.73 -3.19
CA ARG A 308 15.36 -11.73 -1.93
C ARG A 308 14.38 -12.01 -0.79
N ARG A 309 14.85 -12.84 0.17
CA ARG A 309 14.11 -13.10 1.41
C ARG A 309 15.06 -13.15 2.59
N LEU A 310 14.88 -12.24 3.54
CA LEU A 310 15.56 -12.28 4.84
C LEU A 310 14.51 -12.39 5.95
N VAL A 311 14.78 -13.27 6.90
CA VAL A 311 13.98 -13.42 8.11
C VAL A 311 14.51 -12.51 9.21
N LYS A 312 13.67 -12.16 10.20
CA LYS A 312 14.04 -11.23 11.29
C LYS A 312 15.28 -11.67 12.07
N GLU A 313 15.47 -12.96 12.21
CA GLU A 313 16.59 -13.58 12.91
C GLU A 313 17.95 -13.30 12.24
N ASP A 314 17.96 -13.10 10.91
CA ASP A 314 19.18 -12.81 10.13
C ASP A 314 19.51 -11.32 10.08
N LEU A 315 18.63 -10.46 10.58
CA LEU A 315 18.81 -9.01 10.49
C LEU A 315 19.75 -8.51 11.59
N LEU A 316 20.89 -7.94 11.16
CA LEU A 316 21.93 -7.44 12.05
C LEU A 316 22.06 -5.91 11.96
N LYS A 317 22.53 -5.31 13.06
CA LYS A 317 23.03 -3.94 13.11
C LYS A 317 24.44 -3.86 12.54
N PHE A 318 24.98 -2.65 12.37
CA PHE A 318 26.37 -2.44 11.90
C PHE A 318 27.45 -3.01 12.83
N ASP A 319 27.16 -3.15 14.11
CA ASP A 319 28.05 -3.76 15.09
C ASP A 319 27.98 -5.30 15.11
N GLY A 320 27.15 -5.90 14.25
CA GLY A 320 26.95 -7.34 14.16
C GLY A 320 25.99 -7.91 15.22
N THR A 321 25.37 -7.07 16.04
CA THR A 321 24.36 -7.54 16.98
C THR A 321 23.01 -7.74 16.31
N PRO A 322 22.16 -8.70 16.74
CA PRO A 322 20.82 -8.87 16.21
C PRO A 322 19.99 -7.58 16.27
N LEU A 323 19.26 -7.30 15.21
CA LEU A 323 18.38 -6.13 15.14
C LEU A 323 17.14 -6.30 16.02
N PHE A 324 16.60 -7.51 16.03
CA PHE A 324 15.42 -7.87 16.81
C PHE A 324 15.79 -8.80 17.97
N PRO A 325 15.13 -8.70 19.13
CA PRO A 325 15.25 -9.69 20.18
C PRO A 325 14.69 -11.05 19.73
N GLU A 326 15.12 -12.12 20.40
CA GLU A 326 14.60 -13.46 20.17
C GLU A 326 13.07 -13.48 20.36
N ARG A 327 12.37 -14.03 19.36
CA ARG A 327 10.94 -14.23 19.42
C ARG A 327 10.65 -15.53 20.18
N ARG A 328 9.91 -15.42 21.27
CA ARG A 328 9.42 -16.57 22.03
C ARG A 328 7.90 -16.65 21.93
N ALA A 329 7.41 -17.70 21.30
CA ALA A 329 5.98 -17.96 21.15
C ALA A 329 5.64 -19.28 21.85
N TYR A 330 4.59 -19.26 22.67
CA TYR A 330 4.05 -20.46 23.30
C TYR A 330 2.53 -20.41 23.35
N THR A 331 1.93 -21.58 23.24
CA THR A 331 0.48 -21.74 23.29
C THR A 331 0.06 -22.08 24.71
N VAL A 332 -0.87 -21.29 25.25
CA VAL A 332 -1.53 -21.58 26.53
C VAL A 332 -2.75 -22.45 26.25
N ASN A 333 -2.72 -23.69 26.73
CA ASN A 333 -3.84 -24.62 26.59
C ASN A 333 -4.80 -24.48 27.79
N TYR A 334 -6.08 -24.66 27.53
CA TYR A 334 -7.13 -24.68 28.55
C TYR A 334 -8.22 -25.69 28.19
N ASP A 335 -8.89 -26.25 29.18
CA ASP A 335 -10.01 -27.15 29.04
C ASP A 335 -11.32 -26.37 29.24
N LEU A 336 -12.28 -26.59 28.35
CA LEU A 336 -13.61 -25.99 28.47
C LEU A 336 -14.32 -26.48 29.74
N SER A 337 -15.05 -25.59 30.42
CA SER A 337 -15.98 -25.98 31.47
C SER A 337 -17.10 -26.85 30.92
N PRO A 338 -17.78 -27.63 31.75
CA PRO A 338 -18.91 -28.46 31.31
C PRO A 338 -20.04 -27.68 30.65
N LYS A 339 -20.22 -26.40 30.97
CA LYS A 339 -21.22 -25.54 30.36
C LYS A 339 -20.77 -25.05 29.00
N GLU A 340 -19.51 -24.59 28.92
CA GLU A 340 -18.89 -24.18 27.65
C GLU A 340 -18.86 -25.34 26.65
N ALA A 341 -18.45 -26.55 27.07
CA ALA A 341 -18.42 -27.74 26.23
C ALA A 341 -19.81 -28.11 25.67
N ARG A 342 -20.87 -28.02 26.49
CA ARG A 342 -22.25 -28.24 26.03
C ARG A 342 -22.69 -27.20 25.01
N LEU A 343 -22.37 -25.92 25.23
CA LEU A 343 -22.68 -24.86 24.29
C LEU A 343 -21.93 -25.08 22.98
N TYR A 344 -20.65 -25.42 23.07
CA TYR A 344 -19.80 -25.68 21.90
C TYR A 344 -20.36 -26.81 21.05
N THR A 345 -20.72 -27.93 21.65
CA THR A 345 -21.35 -29.05 20.97
C THR A 345 -22.67 -28.64 20.32
N ALA A 346 -23.56 -27.97 21.06
CA ALA A 346 -24.87 -27.58 20.55
C ALA A 346 -24.81 -26.59 19.38
N VAL A 347 -23.88 -25.64 19.40
CA VAL A 347 -23.67 -24.71 18.28
C VAL A 347 -23.03 -25.42 17.10
N THR A 348 -22.10 -26.35 17.34
CA THR A 348 -21.47 -27.14 16.26
C THR A 348 -22.51 -28.05 15.58
N ASP A 349 -23.38 -28.70 16.33
CA ASP A 349 -24.48 -29.51 15.79
C ASP A 349 -25.41 -28.64 14.91
N TYR A 350 -25.81 -27.48 15.39
CA TYR A 350 -26.60 -26.53 14.63
C TYR A 350 -25.92 -26.11 13.32
N VAL A 351 -24.64 -25.78 13.38
CA VAL A 351 -23.85 -25.42 12.20
C VAL A 351 -23.80 -26.56 11.19
N GLN A 352 -23.58 -27.79 11.62
CA GLN A 352 -23.55 -28.98 10.75
C GLN A 352 -24.92 -29.25 10.11
N GLU A 353 -26.01 -29.13 10.87
CA GLU A 353 -27.37 -29.31 10.34
C GLU A 353 -27.70 -28.27 9.26
N GLU A 354 -27.34 -27.00 9.49
CA GLU A 354 -27.60 -25.93 8.51
C GLU A 354 -26.68 -26.01 7.29
N PHE A 355 -25.42 -26.50 7.43
CA PHE A 355 -24.55 -26.79 6.29
C PHE A 355 -25.18 -27.88 5.39
N ASN A 356 -25.68 -28.98 5.97
CA ASN A 356 -26.31 -30.03 5.23
C ASN A 356 -27.59 -29.58 4.48
N ARG A 357 -28.30 -28.60 5.05
CA ARG A 357 -29.44 -27.96 4.37
C ARG A 357 -28.98 -27.03 3.26
N ALA A 358 -27.92 -26.27 3.49
CA ALA A 358 -27.34 -25.35 2.50
C ALA A 358 -26.84 -26.08 1.26
N ASP A 359 -26.36 -27.33 1.39
CA ASP A 359 -25.92 -28.15 0.27
C ASP A 359 -27.01 -28.44 -0.78
N GLN A 360 -28.28 -28.26 -0.42
CA GLN A 360 -29.43 -28.42 -1.30
C GLN A 360 -29.86 -27.12 -2.02
N LEU A 361 -29.19 -26.03 -1.74
CA LEU A 361 -29.47 -24.69 -2.30
C LEU A 361 -28.67 -24.43 -3.58
N ASN A 362 -29.03 -23.35 -4.29
CA ASN A 362 -28.22 -22.84 -5.39
C ASN A 362 -26.83 -22.38 -4.90
N ASN A 363 -25.82 -22.45 -5.76
CA ASN A 363 -24.41 -22.21 -5.39
C ASN A 363 -24.19 -20.89 -4.62
N ASP A 364 -24.76 -19.77 -5.06
CA ASP A 364 -24.55 -18.46 -4.41
C ASP A 364 -25.13 -18.42 -3.00
N ARG A 365 -26.33 -18.96 -2.82
CA ARG A 365 -26.98 -19.03 -1.50
C ARG A 365 -26.30 -20.04 -0.58
N LYS A 366 -25.86 -21.18 -1.12
CA LYS A 366 -25.06 -22.18 -0.42
C LYS A 366 -23.79 -21.55 0.15
N ASN A 367 -23.04 -20.84 -0.69
CA ASN A 367 -21.79 -20.20 -0.29
C ASN A 367 -22.02 -19.14 0.80
N THR A 368 -23.05 -18.30 0.65
CA THR A 368 -23.42 -17.27 1.64
C THR A 368 -23.77 -17.88 3.00
N VAL A 369 -24.59 -18.94 3.02
CA VAL A 369 -24.95 -19.64 4.27
C VAL A 369 -23.74 -20.33 4.88
N GLY A 370 -22.93 -21.01 4.08
CA GLY A 370 -21.69 -21.67 4.53
C GLY A 370 -20.75 -20.69 5.22
N PHE A 371 -20.55 -19.52 4.64
CA PHE A 371 -19.74 -18.46 5.23
C PHE A 371 -20.30 -17.97 6.57
N ALA A 372 -21.60 -17.66 6.63
CA ALA A 372 -22.25 -17.24 7.88
C ALA A 372 -22.03 -18.26 9.01
N LEU A 373 -22.12 -19.54 8.70
CA LEU A 373 -21.95 -20.62 9.66
C LEU A 373 -20.50 -20.75 10.13
N THR A 374 -19.54 -20.58 9.22
CA THR A 374 -18.10 -20.56 9.56
C THR A 374 -17.78 -19.41 10.51
N ILE A 375 -18.26 -18.19 10.24
CA ILE A 375 -18.08 -17.05 11.12
C ILE A 375 -18.72 -17.30 12.49
N LEU A 376 -19.89 -17.94 12.54
CA LEU A 376 -20.54 -18.27 13.80
C LEU A 376 -19.67 -19.21 14.65
N GLN A 377 -18.98 -20.20 14.04
CA GLN A 377 -18.01 -21.04 14.74
C GLN A 377 -16.80 -20.27 15.23
N ARG A 378 -16.25 -19.35 14.41
CA ARG A 378 -15.14 -18.47 14.82
C ARG A 378 -15.53 -17.62 16.03
N ARG A 379 -16.75 -17.07 16.06
CA ARG A 379 -17.28 -16.30 17.19
C ARG A 379 -17.48 -17.15 18.45
N LEU A 380 -17.89 -18.41 18.30
CA LEU A 380 -17.98 -19.35 19.43
C LEU A 380 -16.60 -19.61 20.05
N ALA A 381 -15.57 -19.78 19.21
CA ALA A 381 -14.19 -19.97 19.67
C ALA A 381 -13.56 -18.69 20.26
N SER A 382 -14.09 -17.50 19.91
CA SER A 382 -13.56 -16.22 20.36
C SER A 382 -13.92 -15.91 21.81
N SER A 383 -15.21 -15.81 22.15
CA SER A 383 -15.67 -15.57 23.52
C SER A 383 -17.14 -15.92 23.72
N PRO A 384 -17.57 -16.21 25.00
CA PRO A 384 -18.99 -16.40 25.33
C PRO A 384 -19.87 -15.19 25.00
N GLU A 385 -19.32 -13.97 25.06
CA GLU A 385 -20.03 -12.75 24.71
C GLU A 385 -20.25 -12.66 23.19
N ALA A 386 -19.22 -12.94 22.38
CA ALA A 386 -19.31 -12.85 20.93
C ALA A 386 -20.37 -13.81 20.36
N ILE A 387 -20.37 -15.07 20.83
CA ILE A 387 -21.37 -16.03 20.37
C ILE A 387 -22.80 -15.66 20.83
N TYR A 388 -22.95 -15.20 22.08
CA TYR A 388 -24.24 -14.75 22.59
C TYR A 388 -24.83 -13.62 21.75
N GLN A 389 -24.04 -12.57 21.49
CA GLN A 389 -24.48 -11.42 20.69
C GLN A 389 -24.83 -11.83 19.25
N SER A 390 -24.06 -12.72 18.66
CA SER A 390 -24.32 -13.21 17.31
C SER A 390 -25.59 -14.03 17.19
N LEU A 391 -25.81 -14.97 18.14
CA LEU A 391 -27.04 -15.78 18.17
C LEU A 391 -28.27 -14.89 18.37
N LYS A 392 -28.17 -13.88 19.26
CA LYS A 392 -29.23 -12.92 19.52
C LYS A 392 -29.59 -12.10 18.28
N ARG A 393 -28.60 -11.46 17.64
CA ARG A 393 -28.80 -10.65 16.41
C ARG A 393 -29.40 -11.49 15.29
N ARG A 394 -28.83 -12.69 15.04
CA ARG A 394 -29.35 -13.62 14.04
C ARG A 394 -30.81 -14.00 14.30
N ARG A 395 -31.16 -14.36 15.52
CA ARG A 395 -32.54 -14.68 15.89
C ARG A 395 -33.49 -13.49 15.62
N GLU A 396 -33.13 -12.30 16.07
CA GLU A 396 -33.95 -11.09 15.88
C GLU A 396 -34.17 -10.78 14.40
N ARG A 397 -33.15 -10.95 13.55
CA ARG A 397 -33.26 -10.77 12.10
C ARG A 397 -34.17 -11.81 11.44
N LEU A 398 -34.03 -13.09 11.81
CA LEU A 398 -34.89 -14.14 11.28
C LEU A 398 -36.34 -14.01 11.77
N GLU A 399 -36.59 -13.52 12.98
CA GLU A 399 -37.93 -13.19 13.46
C GLU A 399 -38.56 -12.06 12.64
N ASN A 400 -37.80 -11.01 12.30
CA ASN A 400 -38.28 -9.93 11.44
C ASN A 400 -38.58 -10.45 10.03
N ARG A 401 -37.72 -11.29 9.45
CA ARG A 401 -37.95 -11.94 8.16
C ARG A 401 -39.23 -12.79 8.19
N LEU A 402 -39.42 -13.58 9.22
CA LEU A 402 -40.64 -14.39 9.40
C LEU A 402 -41.88 -13.51 9.42
N ALA A 403 -41.86 -12.36 10.10
CA ALA A 403 -42.95 -11.44 10.13
C ALA A 403 -43.27 -10.83 8.74
N GLU A 404 -42.23 -10.50 7.97
CA GLU A 404 -42.37 -10.00 6.59
C GLU A 404 -42.95 -11.05 5.65
N GLU A 405 -42.47 -12.30 5.72
CA GLU A 405 -43.00 -13.39 4.89
C GLU A 405 -44.47 -13.72 5.22
N ARG A 406 -44.83 -13.69 6.49
CA ARG A 406 -46.24 -13.86 6.92
C ARG A 406 -47.16 -12.74 6.43
N LEU A 407 -46.65 -11.52 6.20
CA LEU A 407 -47.38 -10.40 5.63
C LEU A 407 -47.45 -10.45 4.09
N GLY A 408 -46.94 -11.50 3.46
CA GLY A 408 -46.93 -11.65 2.00
C GLY A 408 -46.01 -10.69 1.28
N LYS A 409 -45.14 -10.00 2.01
CA LYS A 409 -44.02 -9.24 1.45
C LYS A 409 -42.88 -10.22 1.23
N ARG A 410 -42.56 -10.56 -0.03
CA ARG A 410 -41.37 -11.34 -0.34
C ARG A 410 -40.17 -10.56 0.17
N ALA A 411 -39.54 -11.06 1.22
CA ALA A 411 -38.20 -10.61 1.59
C ALA A 411 -37.21 -10.97 0.47
N ALA A 412 -36.42 -10.02 0.03
CA ALA A 412 -35.36 -10.30 -0.92
C ALA A 412 -34.34 -11.23 -0.26
N ASP A 413 -33.98 -12.32 -0.95
CA ASP A 413 -32.90 -13.18 -0.50
C ASP A 413 -31.59 -12.35 -0.53
N TYR A 414 -30.91 -12.32 0.60
CA TYR A 414 -29.58 -11.72 0.67
C TYR A 414 -28.59 -12.73 0.07
N THR A 415 -28.05 -12.39 -1.09
CA THR A 415 -26.99 -13.13 -1.75
C THR A 415 -25.77 -12.23 -1.86
N VAL A 416 -24.62 -12.74 -1.46
CA VAL A 416 -23.34 -12.10 -1.77
C VAL A 416 -22.97 -12.55 -3.18
N SER A 417 -23.22 -11.70 -4.17
CA SER A 417 -22.73 -11.92 -5.53
C SER A 417 -21.19 -11.78 -5.49
N ASP A 418 -20.48 -12.70 -6.10
CA ASP A 418 -19.01 -12.75 -6.15
C ASP A 418 -18.31 -13.20 -4.85
N TYR A 419 -18.86 -14.23 -4.18
CA TYR A 419 -18.24 -14.82 -3.00
C TYR A 419 -16.82 -15.38 -3.26
N ASP A 420 -16.54 -15.83 -4.46
CA ASP A 420 -15.21 -16.32 -4.90
C ASP A 420 -14.16 -15.20 -5.00
N ASP A 421 -14.59 -13.94 -5.04
CA ASP A 421 -13.72 -12.74 -4.99
C ASP A 421 -13.59 -12.15 -3.57
N TYR A 422 -14.32 -12.68 -2.58
CA TYR A 422 -14.15 -12.32 -1.16
C TYR A 422 -12.98 -13.12 -0.57
N ASP A 423 -11.79 -12.63 -0.79
CA ASP A 423 -10.66 -12.99 0.06
C ASP A 423 -10.79 -12.17 1.35
N ASP A 424 -10.85 -12.82 2.52
CA ASP A 424 -10.97 -12.16 3.83
C ASP A 424 -9.89 -11.09 4.07
N ASP A 425 -8.74 -11.24 3.39
CA ASP A 425 -7.59 -10.33 3.48
C ASP A 425 -7.75 -9.01 2.69
N ASP A 426 -8.87 -8.80 2.00
CA ASP A 426 -8.97 -7.76 0.98
C ASP A 426 -9.80 -6.55 1.30
N MET A 427 -10.79 -6.73 2.15
CA MET A 427 -11.63 -5.62 2.60
C MET A 427 -10.89 -4.83 3.69
N PRO A 428 -11.04 -3.51 3.72
CA PRO A 428 -10.71 -2.78 4.94
C PRO A 428 -11.37 -3.49 6.11
N SER A 429 -10.61 -3.78 7.17
CA SER A 429 -11.11 -4.55 8.32
C SER A 429 -12.45 -4.05 8.87
N SER A 430 -12.77 -2.75 8.65
CA SER A 430 -14.06 -2.16 9.00
C SER A 430 -15.22 -2.65 8.12
N GLU A 431 -14.97 -2.76 6.82
CA GLU A 431 -15.99 -3.20 5.85
C GLU A 431 -16.17 -4.72 5.93
N LEU A 432 -15.08 -5.45 6.22
CA LEU A 432 -15.11 -6.89 6.43
C LEU A 432 -15.96 -7.23 7.65
N GLU A 433 -15.67 -6.63 8.82
CA GLU A 433 -16.44 -6.85 10.04
C GLU A 433 -17.93 -6.51 9.87
N ASP A 434 -18.26 -5.38 9.21
CA ASP A 434 -19.64 -4.97 8.96
C ASP A 434 -20.35 -5.90 7.96
N THR A 435 -19.63 -6.44 6.99
CA THR A 435 -20.17 -7.40 6.00
C THR A 435 -20.37 -8.77 6.62
N GLU A 436 -19.39 -9.28 7.38
CA GLU A 436 -19.53 -10.51 8.15
C GLU A 436 -20.74 -10.44 9.09
N GLU A 437 -20.90 -9.33 9.79
CA GLU A 437 -22.03 -9.14 10.69
C GLU A 437 -23.37 -9.21 9.94
N LYS A 438 -23.49 -8.52 8.80
CA LYS A 438 -24.71 -8.57 7.96
C LYS A 438 -24.99 -9.98 7.41
N VAL A 439 -23.93 -10.69 6.95
CA VAL A 439 -24.07 -12.04 6.39
C VAL A 439 -24.50 -13.02 7.47
N VAL A 440 -23.84 -13.02 8.63
CA VAL A 440 -24.19 -13.90 9.77
C VAL A 440 -25.63 -13.68 10.24
N ASP A 441 -26.05 -12.43 10.27
CA ASP A 441 -27.38 -12.07 10.77
C ASP A 441 -28.51 -12.45 9.79
N GLN A 442 -28.27 -12.43 8.48
CA GLN A 442 -29.34 -12.52 7.46
C GLN A 442 -29.37 -13.83 6.68
N ALA A 443 -28.22 -14.51 6.52
CA ALA A 443 -28.17 -15.74 5.73
C ALA A 443 -28.90 -16.90 6.42
N THR A 444 -29.78 -17.58 5.69
CA THR A 444 -30.49 -18.79 6.18
C THR A 444 -30.67 -19.81 5.07
N ALA A 445 -30.59 -21.08 5.43
CA ALA A 445 -30.89 -22.20 4.54
C ALA A 445 -32.40 -22.49 4.44
N ALA A 446 -33.22 -21.91 5.30
CA ALA A 446 -34.67 -22.15 5.32
C ALA A 446 -35.34 -21.70 4.01
N GLN A 447 -36.14 -22.56 3.43
CA GLN A 447 -36.93 -22.33 2.20
C GLN A 447 -38.40 -22.12 2.48
N THR A 448 -38.86 -22.57 3.64
CA THR A 448 -40.28 -22.52 4.05
C THR A 448 -40.42 -21.80 5.38
N ILE A 449 -41.64 -21.24 5.63
CA ILE A 449 -41.98 -20.61 6.92
C ILE A 449 -41.79 -21.59 8.07
N ALA A 450 -42.14 -22.87 7.89
CA ALA A 450 -42.01 -23.90 8.93
C ALA A 450 -40.52 -24.16 9.27
N GLU A 451 -39.62 -24.19 8.29
CA GLU A 451 -38.20 -24.34 8.50
C GLU A 451 -37.61 -23.12 9.20
N LEU A 452 -38.03 -21.92 8.82
CA LEU A 452 -37.63 -20.67 9.46
C LEU A 452 -38.05 -20.60 10.93
N GLU A 453 -39.28 -21.06 11.24
CA GLU A 453 -39.78 -21.18 12.62
C GLU A 453 -38.96 -22.18 13.44
N ALA A 454 -38.58 -23.33 12.84
CA ALA A 454 -37.74 -24.33 13.49
C ALA A 454 -36.33 -23.80 13.77
N GLU A 455 -35.72 -23.10 12.82
CA GLU A 455 -34.41 -22.45 13.00
C GLU A 455 -34.46 -21.41 14.13
N ILE A 456 -35.47 -20.54 14.15
CA ILE A 456 -35.67 -19.55 15.20
C ILE A 456 -35.83 -20.23 16.58
N ALA A 457 -36.54 -21.34 16.67
CA ALA A 457 -36.69 -22.08 17.92
C ALA A 457 -35.36 -22.64 18.43
N THR A 458 -34.52 -23.17 17.52
CA THR A 458 -33.18 -23.65 17.80
C THR A 458 -32.28 -22.50 18.28
N LEU A 459 -32.30 -21.36 17.58
CA LEU A 459 -31.52 -20.16 17.97
C LEU A 459 -31.92 -19.64 19.36
N LYS A 460 -33.22 -19.64 19.72
CA LYS A 460 -33.69 -19.29 21.05
C LYS A 460 -33.11 -20.20 22.15
N LYS A 461 -32.98 -21.47 21.85
CA LYS A 461 -32.36 -22.43 22.78
C LYS A 461 -30.87 -22.15 22.93
N LEU A 462 -30.15 -21.98 21.81
CA LEU A 462 -28.73 -21.68 21.81
C LEU A 462 -28.41 -20.36 22.49
N GLU A 463 -29.19 -19.31 22.24
CA GLU A 463 -29.06 -17.99 22.88
C GLU A 463 -29.20 -18.10 24.41
N ARG A 464 -30.18 -18.87 24.90
CA ARG A 464 -30.32 -19.12 26.36
C ARG A 464 -29.08 -19.82 26.92
N MET A 465 -28.60 -20.90 26.26
CA MET A 465 -27.40 -21.60 26.70
C MET A 465 -26.16 -20.68 26.70
N ALA A 466 -25.98 -19.84 25.68
CA ALA A 466 -24.90 -18.87 25.62
C ALA A 466 -25.01 -17.81 26.74
N ASN A 467 -26.23 -17.33 27.04
CA ASN A 467 -26.46 -16.41 28.15
C ASN A 467 -26.18 -17.07 29.52
N ASP A 468 -26.52 -18.33 29.69
CA ASP A 468 -26.25 -19.07 30.92
C ASP A 468 -24.73 -19.24 31.14
N VAL A 469 -23.95 -19.52 30.09
CA VAL A 469 -22.48 -19.55 30.18
C VAL A 469 -21.95 -18.17 30.55
N ARG A 470 -22.39 -17.12 29.83
CA ARG A 470 -21.99 -15.74 30.08
C ARG A 470 -22.26 -15.29 31.54
N GLN A 471 -23.43 -15.62 32.07
CA GLN A 471 -23.83 -15.25 33.45
C GLN A 471 -23.19 -16.10 34.52
N SER A 472 -22.76 -17.31 34.20
CA SER A 472 -22.11 -18.20 35.19
C SER A 472 -20.72 -17.70 35.62
N GLY A 473 -20.12 -16.81 34.85
CA GLY A 473 -18.74 -16.37 35.05
C GLY A 473 -17.68 -17.43 34.73
N GLU A 474 -18.10 -18.59 34.21
CA GLU A 474 -17.20 -19.67 33.80
C GLU A 474 -16.72 -19.36 32.36
N ASP A 475 -15.57 -18.69 32.25
CA ASP A 475 -14.86 -18.45 31.00
C ASP A 475 -13.40 -18.85 31.17
N ARG A 476 -13.08 -20.07 30.75
CA ARG A 476 -11.75 -20.67 30.93
C ARG A 476 -10.66 -19.92 30.16
N LYS A 477 -10.99 -19.39 28.99
CA LYS A 477 -10.06 -18.57 28.19
C LYS A 477 -9.72 -17.27 28.93
N TRP A 478 -10.71 -16.64 29.52
CA TRP A 478 -10.51 -15.46 30.38
C TRP A 478 -9.74 -15.80 31.67
N ASP A 479 -10.05 -16.93 32.29
CA ASP A 479 -9.34 -17.35 33.52
C ASP A 479 -7.83 -17.47 33.27
N GLU A 480 -7.42 -18.09 32.14
CA GLU A 480 -6.02 -18.21 31.79
C GLU A 480 -5.40 -16.86 31.41
N LEU A 481 -6.10 -16.02 30.64
CA LEU A 481 -5.63 -14.65 30.33
C LEU A 481 -5.48 -13.82 31.61
N SER A 482 -6.43 -13.91 32.53
CA SER A 482 -6.39 -13.19 33.82
C SER A 482 -5.22 -13.61 34.67
N LYS A 483 -4.90 -14.92 34.76
CA LYS A 483 -3.70 -15.43 35.42
C LYS A 483 -2.43 -14.88 34.77
N LEU A 484 -2.35 -14.92 33.43
CA LEU A 484 -1.23 -14.40 32.69
C LEU A 484 -1.01 -12.91 32.99
N LEU A 485 -2.08 -12.13 33.03
CA LEU A 485 -2.02 -10.70 33.31
C LEU A 485 -1.59 -10.41 34.77
N GLN A 486 -1.84 -11.29 35.74
CA GLN A 486 -1.58 -11.04 37.16
C GLN A 486 -0.28 -11.69 37.68
N ASP A 487 0.00 -12.91 37.23
CA ASP A 487 0.98 -13.79 37.88
C ASP A 487 2.26 -13.97 37.03
N ASP A 488 2.23 -13.67 35.72
CA ASP A 488 3.41 -13.88 34.88
C ASP A 488 4.44 -12.77 35.12
N SER A 489 5.62 -13.17 35.59
CA SER A 489 6.76 -12.26 35.80
C SER A 489 7.20 -11.51 34.54
N ASN A 490 6.94 -12.06 33.34
CA ASN A 490 7.25 -11.40 32.07
C ASN A 490 6.37 -10.16 31.81
N MET A 491 5.24 -10.06 32.52
CA MET A 491 4.34 -8.89 32.40
C MET A 491 4.83 -7.68 33.19
N PHE A 492 5.90 -7.82 33.97
CA PHE A 492 6.43 -6.77 34.83
C PHE A 492 7.92 -6.53 34.54
N GLY A 493 8.30 -5.28 34.44
CA GLY A 493 9.70 -4.88 34.30
C GLY A 493 10.47 -4.98 35.62
N LEU A 494 11.77 -4.69 35.55
CA LEU A 494 12.68 -4.77 36.71
C LEU A 494 12.25 -3.93 37.93
N GLU A 495 11.48 -2.88 37.71
CA GLU A 495 10.95 -1.99 38.76
C GLU A 495 9.58 -2.44 39.28
N GLY A 496 9.08 -3.60 38.89
CA GLY A 496 7.75 -4.09 39.24
C GLY A 496 6.60 -3.34 38.57
N VAL A 497 6.92 -2.50 37.57
CA VAL A 497 5.94 -1.78 36.76
C VAL A 497 5.50 -2.69 35.61
N ARG A 498 4.18 -2.72 35.34
CA ARG A 498 3.63 -3.51 34.23
C ARG A 498 4.17 -3.00 32.90
N GLU A 499 4.68 -3.92 32.10
CA GLU A 499 5.09 -3.66 30.73
C GLU A 499 3.88 -3.44 29.81
N LYS A 500 4.10 -2.77 28.67
CA LYS A 500 3.05 -2.57 27.67
C LYS A 500 2.76 -3.88 26.95
N LEU A 501 1.47 -4.22 26.86
CA LEU A 501 0.98 -5.46 26.26
C LEU A 501 -0.02 -5.13 25.14
N ILE A 502 0.05 -5.90 24.06
CA ILE A 502 -0.95 -5.87 22.99
C ILE A 502 -1.74 -7.17 23.03
N ILE A 503 -3.06 -7.07 22.97
CA ILE A 503 -3.96 -8.22 22.87
C ILE A 503 -4.70 -8.10 21.55
N PHE A 504 -4.55 -9.11 20.69
CA PHE A 504 -5.30 -9.20 19.44
C PHE A 504 -6.52 -10.09 19.60
N THR A 505 -7.61 -9.67 19.00
CA THR A 505 -8.84 -10.46 18.92
C THR A 505 -9.51 -10.19 17.59
N GLU A 506 -10.18 -11.19 17.04
CA GLU A 506 -10.82 -11.09 15.72
C GLU A 506 -12.10 -10.25 15.74
N HIS A 507 -12.89 -10.31 16.82
CA HIS A 507 -14.25 -9.75 16.87
C HIS A 507 -14.41 -8.56 17.81
N ARG A 508 -15.14 -7.52 17.39
CA ARG A 508 -15.47 -6.33 18.20
C ARG A 508 -16.20 -6.68 19.50
N ASP A 509 -17.08 -7.67 19.48
CA ASP A 509 -17.80 -8.09 20.69
C ASP A 509 -16.83 -8.65 21.74
N THR A 510 -15.83 -9.43 21.32
CA THR A 510 -14.75 -9.92 22.20
C THR A 510 -13.85 -8.77 22.66
N LEU A 511 -13.51 -7.82 21.79
CA LEU A 511 -12.73 -6.65 22.16
C LEU A 511 -13.40 -5.85 23.27
N ARG A 512 -14.70 -5.55 23.16
CA ARG A 512 -15.48 -4.85 24.19
C ARG A 512 -15.50 -5.65 25.50
N TYR A 513 -15.81 -6.94 25.40
CA TYR A 513 -15.82 -7.84 26.54
C TYR A 513 -14.49 -7.87 27.29
N LEU A 514 -13.36 -8.03 26.57
CA LEU A 514 -12.03 -8.02 27.18
C LEU A 514 -11.69 -6.64 27.77
N THR A 515 -12.08 -5.55 27.12
CA THR A 515 -11.86 -4.20 27.62
C THR A 515 -12.50 -4.00 28.99
N ASP A 516 -13.77 -4.37 29.14
CA ASP A 516 -14.51 -4.23 30.40
C ASP A 516 -13.91 -5.12 31.50
N LYS A 517 -13.57 -6.35 31.16
CA LYS A 517 -12.95 -7.32 32.09
C LYS A 517 -11.58 -6.84 32.57
N ILE A 518 -10.73 -6.38 31.66
CA ILE A 518 -9.36 -5.95 31.98
C ILE A 518 -9.38 -4.62 32.75
N ARG A 519 -10.24 -3.66 32.40
CA ARG A 519 -10.43 -2.44 33.17
C ARG A 519 -10.86 -2.73 34.61
N SER A 520 -11.81 -3.65 34.78
CA SER A 520 -12.25 -4.12 36.11
C SER A 520 -11.12 -4.81 36.89
N LEU A 521 -10.29 -5.61 36.20
CA LEU A 521 -9.17 -6.32 36.82
C LEU A 521 -8.07 -5.35 37.27
N LEU A 522 -7.77 -4.33 36.45
CA LEU A 522 -6.71 -3.34 36.76
C LEU A 522 -7.18 -2.20 37.68
N GLY A 523 -8.50 -2.03 37.83
CA GLY A 523 -9.09 -0.94 38.62
C GLY A 523 -8.86 0.46 38.01
N SER A 524 -8.55 0.53 36.71
CA SER A 524 -8.27 1.78 36.00
C SER A 524 -8.88 1.74 34.58
N GLU A 525 -9.69 2.75 34.26
CA GLU A 525 -10.27 2.90 32.92
C GLU A 525 -9.23 3.34 31.89
N ASP A 526 -8.28 4.17 32.30
CA ASP A 526 -7.26 4.74 31.42
C ASP A 526 -6.15 3.76 31.07
N ALA A 527 -6.02 2.65 31.80
CA ALA A 527 -4.99 1.65 31.57
C ALA A 527 -5.17 0.86 30.25
N VAL A 528 -6.38 0.88 29.66
CA VAL A 528 -6.75 0.10 28.48
C VAL A 528 -7.27 0.98 27.38
N VAL A 529 -6.63 0.93 26.21
CA VAL A 529 -7.07 1.57 24.97
C VAL A 529 -7.41 0.52 23.93
N THR A 530 -8.24 0.89 22.96
CA THR A 530 -8.74 -0.05 21.95
C THR A 530 -8.56 0.49 20.54
N ILE A 531 -8.26 -0.40 19.57
CA ILE A 531 -8.26 -0.10 18.14
C ILE A 531 -9.10 -1.16 17.43
N HIS A 532 -10.03 -0.71 16.59
CA HIS A 532 -10.86 -1.59 15.77
C HIS A 532 -11.20 -0.96 14.41
N GLY A 533 -11.70 -1.77 13.47
CA GLY A 533 -11.97 -1.36 12.09
C GLY A 533 -12.88 -0.15 11.92
N GLY A 534 -13.90 0.01 12.78
CA GLY A 534 -14.85 1.11 12.71
C GLY A 534 -14.36 2.47 13.22
N MET A 535 -13.12 2.59 13.69
CA MET A 535 -12.56 3.86 14.17
C MET A 535 -12.08 4.73 13.02
N LEU A 536 -12.32 6.05 13.14
CA LEU A 536 -11.75 7.02 12.22
C LEU A 536 -10.22 7.07 12.34
N ARG A 537 -9.54 7.41 11.25
CA ARG A 537 -8.06 7.47 11.18
C ARG A 537 -7.46 8.36 12.28
N ASP A 538 -8.03 9.54 12.48
CA ASP A 538 -7.52 10.49 13.48
C ASP A 538 -7.68 9.96 14.92
N GLU A 539 -8.72 9.17 15.16
CA GLU A 539 -8.94 8.51 16.44
C GLU A 539 -7.91 7.39 16.65
N ARG A 540 -7.67 6.57 15.63
CA ARG A 540 -6.62 5.52 15.67
C ARG A 540 -5.26 6.13 15.99
N ARG A 541 -4.91 7.21 15.31
CA ARG A 541 -3.63 7.90 15.53
C ARG A 541 -3.50 8.45 16.95
N LYS A 542 -4.56 9.03 17.49
CA LYS A 542 -4.59 9.49 18.88
C LYS A 542 -4.38 8.33 19.88
N VAL A 543 -5.05 7.20 19.65
CA VAL A 543 -4.90 6.00 20.49
C VAL A 543 -3.49 5.44 20.38
N GLU A 544 -2.91 5.41 19.18
CA GLU A 544 -1.52 4.98 18.97
C GLU A 544 -0.53 5.88 19.72
N GLU A 545 -0.70 7.21 19.65
CA GLU A 545 0.13 8.16 20.37
C GLU A 545 -0.03 8.01 21.89
N LEU A 546 -1.25 7.86 22.39
CA LEU A 546 -1.52 7.58 23.80
C LEU A 546 -0.82 6.28 24.26
N PHE A 547 -0.97 5.20 23.49
CA PHE A 547 -0.32 3.95 23.82
C PHE A 547 1.20 4.05 23.84
N LYS A 548 1.81 4.86 22.97
CA LYS A 548 3.27 5.06 22.91
C LYS A 548 3.80 5.94 24.03
N GLN A 549 3.11 7.03 24.33
CA GLN A 549 3.65 8.12 25.15
C GLN A 549 3.14 8.10 26.59
N ASP A 550 1.88 7.73 26.80
CA ASP A 550 1.28 7.75 28.12
C ASP A 550 1.74 6.52 28.93
N LYS A 551 2.23 6.79 30.14
CA LYS A 551 2.71 5.76 31.06
C LYS A 551 1.57 5.02 31.78
N GLU A 552 0.39 5.63 31.90
CA GLU A 552 -0.78 5.01 32.52
C GLU A 552 -1.43 3.98 31.58
N VAL A 553 -1.36 4.21 30.26
CA VAL A 553 -1.85 3.27 29.26
C VAL A 553 -0.92 2.08 29.16
N ARG A 554 -1.38 0.90 29.59
CA ARG A 554 -0.59 -0.33 29.68
C ARG A 554 -0.98 -1.39 28.66
N ILE A 555 -2.25 -1.47 28.32
CA ILE A 555 -2.78 -2.52 27.46
C ILE A 555 -3.48 -1.91 26.26
N LEU A 556 -3.14 -2.37 25.08
CA LEU A 556 -3.86 -2.12 23.84
C LEU A 556 -4.60 -3.38 23.45
N ILE A 557 -5.91 -3.30 23.26
CA ILE A 557 -6.71 -4.39 22.71
C ILE A 557 -7.11 -3.98 21.28
N ALA A 558 -6.83 -4.85 20.33
CA ALA A 558 -7.01 -4.52 18.93
C ALA A 558 -7.67 -5.65 18.15
N THR A 559 -8.47 -5.29 17.15
CA THR A 559 -8.85 -6.22 16.08
C THR A 559 -7.78 -6.21 14.98
N ASP A 560 -7.94 -7.03 13.94
CA ASP A 560 -7.00 -7.13 12.81
C ASP A 560 -6.74 -5.79 12.13
N ALA A 561 -7.64 -4.81 12.33
CA ALA A 561 -7.43 -3.43 11.90
C ALA A 561 -6.16 -2.76 12.43
N ALA A 562 -5.57 -3.27 13.50
CA ALA A 562 -4.28 -2.81 14.04
C ALA A 562 -3.10 -3.68 13.57
N GLY A 563 -3.34 -4.76 12.84
CA GLY A 563 -2.28 -5.63 12.31
C GLY A 563 -1.47 -4.97 11.21
N GLU A 564 -2.07 -4.03 10.47
CA GLU A 564 -1.46 -3.37 9.35
C GLU A 564 -1.35 -1.85 9.55
N GLY A 565 -0.20 -1.28 9.24
CA GLY A 565 -0.01 0.16 9.15
C GLY A 565 0.13 0.91 10.48
N ILE A 566 0.24 0.24 11.62
CA ILE A 566 0.42 0.87 12.94
C ILE A 566 1.77 0.50 13.54
N ASN A 567 2.50 1.51 14.01
CA ASN A 567 3.77 1.29 14.70
C ASN A 567 3.55 1.06 16.20
N LEU A 568 3.61 -0.20 16.64
CA LEU A 568 3.42 -0.61 18.02
C LEU A 568 4.72 -1.09 18.70
N GLN A 569 5.89 -0.70 18.20
CA GLN A 569 7.21 -1.13 18.70
C GLN A 569 7.48 -0.80 20.17
N ARG A 570 6.64 0.00 20.82
CA ARG A 570 6.75 0.32 22.25
C ARG A 570 6.39 -0.87 23.14
N ALA A 571 5.60 -1.81 22.65
CA ALA A 571 5.28 -3.04 23.34
C ALA A 571 6.07 -4.21 22.74
N HIS A 572 6.59 -5.08 23.59
CA HIS A 572 7.29 -6.30 23.20
C HIS A 572 6.53 -7.56 23.62
N LEU A 573 5.44 -7.40 24.38
CA LEU A 573 4.55 -8.48 24.79
C LEU A 573 3.28 -8.47 23.93
N MET A 574 2.84 -9.66 23.54
CA MET A 574 1.67 -9.85 22.68
C MET A 574 0.91 -11.13 23.06
N VAL A 575 -0.41 -11.06 23.07
CA VAL A 575 -1.33 -12.20 23.27
C VAL A 575 -2.31 -12.25 22.12
#